data_dc6f178082996133f36d26c7c4b201f4
#
_entry.id   dc6f178082996133f36d26c7c4b201f4
#
_cell.length_a   1.000
_cell.length_b   1.000
_cell.length_c   1.000
_cell.angle_alpha   90.00
_cell.angle_beta   90.00
_cell.angle_gamma   90.00
#
_symmetry.space_group_name_H-M   'P 1'
#
loop_
_entity.id
_entity.type
_entity.pdbx_description
1 polymer ?
#
loop_
_entity_poly.entity_id
_entity_poly.type
_entity_poly.pdbx_seq_one_letter_code
_entity_poly.pdbx_strand_id
1 'polypeptide(L)'
;MLSGREIYGNFLLRFSDNERDIMKNLARNIYELNKREFIIEFDKNNIYKVRFYDDFEGCCDPGLEEGEEGWDELFFGFEFVVLEVLSTQAAKFKKGDYIEINYKNYPKIFDMDRNLI
;
A
#
# COMPACT_ATOMS: atom_id res chain seq x y z
N MET A 1 -16.91 -14.06 -12.94
CA MET A 1 -16.31 -13.10 -12.01
C MET A 1 -15.49 -13.86 -10.97
N LEU A 2 -14.25 -13.41 -10.72
CA LEU A 2 -13.41 -14.01 -9.69
C LEU A 2 -13.91 -13.62 -8.30
N SER A 3 -13.84 -14.55 -7.34
CA SER A 3 -14.08 -14.23 -5.93
C SER A 3 -12.94 -13.35 -5.40
N GLY A 4 -13.16 -12.65 -4.29
CA GLY A 4 -12.11 -11.87 -3.63
C GLY A 4 -10.89 -12.73 -3.27
N ARG A 5 -11.12 -13.98 -2.88
CA ARG A 5 -10.07 -14.95 -2.55
C ARG A 5 -9.23 -15.32 -3.77
N GLU A 6 -9.85 -15.52 -4.92
CA GLU A 6 -9.15 -15.81 -6.16
C GLU A 6 -8.33 -14.63 -6.64
N ILE A 7 -8.88 -13.42 -6.55
CA ILE A 7 -8.17 -12.18 -6.88
C ILE A 7 -6.94 -12.03 -5.99
N TYR A 8 -7.08 -12.24 -4.70
CA TYR A 8 -5.98 -12.18 -3.74
C TYR A 8 -4.88 -13.18 -4.08
N GLY A 9 -5.23 -14.44 -4.34
CA GLY A 9 -4.28 -15.47 -4.70
C GLY A 9 -3.54 -15.16 -6.00
N ASN A 10 -4.25 -14.69 -7.02
CA ASN A 10 -3.65 -14.31 -8.29
C ASN A 10 -2.72 -13.11 -8.13
N PHE A 11 -3.09 -12.14 -7.31
CA PHE A 11 -2.27 -10.97 -7.04
C PHE A 11 -0.95 -11.36 -6.37
N LEU A 12 -1.01 -12.26 -5.38
CA LEU A 12 0.18 -12.73 -4.67
C LEU A 12 1.20 -13.40 -5.58
N LEU A 13 0.75 -14.09 -6.64
CA LEU A 13 1.65 -14.75 -7.59
C LEU A 13 2.49 -13.75 -8.39
N ARG A 14 2.09 -12.50 -8.45
CA ARG A 14 2.79 -11.43 -9.18
C ARG A 14 3.91 -10.81 -8.36
N PHE A 15 3.91 -10.99 -7.04
CA PHE A 15 4.93 -10.43 -6.15
C PHE A 15 6.18 -11.31 -6.10
N SER A 16 7.33 -10.68 -5.93
CA SER A 16 8.53 -11.38 -5.47
C SER A 16 8.29 -11.87 -4.04
N ASP A 17 9.13 -12.82 -3.57
CA ASP A 17 8.98 -13.35 -2.20
C ASP A 17 9.08 -12.25 -1.15
N ASN A 18 10.02 -11.32 -1.33
CA ASN A 18 10.21 -10.20 -0.40
C ASN A 18 9.01 -9.25 -0.36
N GLU A 19 8.48 -8.89 -1.53
CA GLU A 19 7.29 -8.06 -1.62
C GLU A 19 6.09 -8.75 -0.98
N ARG A 20 5.94 -10.05 -1.22
CA ARG A 20 4.83 -10.84 -0.71
C ARG A 20 4.79 -10.84 0.81
N ASP A 21 5.94 -11.03 1.46
CA ASP A 21 6.01 -11.06 2.91
C ASP A 21 5.57 -9.74 3.54
N ILE A 22 5.90 -8.64 2.90
CA ILE A 22 5.57 -7.30 3.40
C ILE A 22 4.13 -6.90 3.06
N MET A 23 3.68 -7.19 1.83
CA MET A 23 2.42 -6.66 1.29
C MET A 23 1.23 -7.59 1.44
N LYS A 24 1.42 -8.85 1.80
CA LYS A 24 0.35 -9.86 1.78
C LYS A 24 -0.87 -9.52 2.63
N ASN A 25 -0.66 -8.96 3.82
CA ASN A 25 -1.76 -8.66 4.72
C ASN A 25 -2.62 -7.51 4.20
N LEU A 26 -1.98 -6.49 3.64
CA LEU A 26 -2.71 -5.39 3.01
C LEU A 26 -3.48 -5.88 1.78
N ALA A 27 -2.85 -6.67 0.93
CA ALA A 27 -3.48 -7.25 -0.24
C ALA A 27 -4.70 -8.10 0.15
N ARG A 28 -4.58 -8.90 1.22
CA ARG A 28 -5.69 -9.70 1.73
C ARG A 28 -6.86 -8.82 2.18
N ASN A 29 -6.58 -7.77 2.92
CA ASN A 29 -7.62 -6.86 3.38
C ASN A 29 -8.35 -6.18 2.23
N ILE A 30 -7.64 -5.81 1.19
CA ILE A 30 -8.23 -5.14 0.02
C ILE A 30 -9.03 -6.14 -0.83
N TYR A 31 -8.44 -7.27 -1.20
CA TYR A 31 -9.01 -8.16 -2.21
C TYR A 31 -9.91 -9.25 -1.62
N GLU A 32 -9.49 -9.89 -0.53
CA GLU A 32 -10.26 -10.96 0.07
C GLU A 32 -11.34 -10.44 1.00
N LEU A 33 -11.00 -9.48 1.87
CA LEU A 33 -11.92 -8.92 2.86
C LEU A 33 -12.69 -7.71 2.34
N ASN A 34 -12.36 -7.24 1.15
CA ASN A 34 -13.03 -6.13 0.47
C ASN A 34 -13.08 -4.83 1.28
N LYS A 35 -12.05 -4.56 2.07
CA LYS A 35 -11.93 -3.32 2.80
C LYS A 35 -11.43 -2.22 1.87
N ARG A 36 -11.92 -0.99 2.06
CA ARG A 36 -11.58 0.15 1.19
C ARG A 36 -10.96 1.31 1.95
N GLU A 37 -11.23 1.46 3.23
CA GLU A 37 -10.72 2.56 4.03
C GLU A 37 -9.76 2.06 5.08
N PHE A 38 -8.69 2.82 5.28
CA PHE A 38 -7.59 2.48 6.18
C PHE A 38 -7.07 3.74 6.85
N ILE A 39 -6.31 3.54 7.92
CA ILE A 39 -5.51 4.60 8.53
C ILE A 39 -4.05 4.27 8.27
N ILE A 40 -3.31 5.20 7.69
CA ILE A 40 -1.89 5.07 7.40
C ILE A 40 -1.11 6.00 8.32
N GLU A 41 -0.14 5.45 9.04
CA GLU A 41 0.75 6.20 9.92
C GLU A 41 2.20 6.04 9.48
N PHE A 42 2.77 7.10 8.91
CA PHE A 42 4.21 7.14 8.60
C PHE A 42 5.01 7.51 9.85
N ASP A 43 4.54 8.53 10.57
CA ASP A 43 5.07 8.95 11.86
C ASP A 43 3.98 9.76 12.59
N LYS A 44 4.27 10.28 13.79
CA LYS A 44 3.29 10.99 14.60
C LYS A 44 2.72 12.26 13.95
N ASN A 45 3.43 12.82 12.97
CA ASN A 45 3.02 14.04 12.25
C ASN A 45 2.38 13.73 10.90
N ASN A 46 2.34 12.47 10.50
CA ASN A 46 1.87 12.03 9.20
C ASN A 46 0.92 10.83 9.36
N ILE A 47 -0.29 11.14 9.77
CA ILE A 47 -1.35 10.15 9.99
C ILE A 47 -2.56 10.54 9.14
N TYR A 48 -3.03 9.61 8.33
CA TYR A 48 -4.07 9.88 7.34
C TYR A 48 -5.14 8.80 7.33
N LYS A 49 -6.40 9.23 7.19
CA LYS A 49 -7.47 8.34 6.78
C LYS A 49 -7.48 8.33 5.26
N VAL A 50 -7.42 7.14 4.68
CA VAL A 50 -7.28 6.97 3.23
C VAL A 50 -8.30 5.96 2.71
N ARG A 51 -8.54 6.04 1.40
CA ARG A 51 -9.35 5.08 0.68
C ARG A 51 -8.52 4.44 -0.41
N PHE A 52 -8.62 3.12 -0.55
CA PHE A 52 -7.99 2.40 -1.66
C PHE A 52 -8.53 2.94 -2.99
N TYR A 53 -7.61 3.28 -3.89
CA TYR A 53 -7.93 3.79 -5.21
C TYR A 53 -7.65 2.76 -6.29
N ASP A 54 -6.41 2.27 -6.37
CA ASP A 54 -6.00 1.32 -7.39
C ASP A 54 -4.73 0.59 -6.98
N ASP A 55 -4.43 -0.51 -7.66
CA ASP A 55 -3.11 -1.12 -7.63
C ASP A 55 -2.30 -0.64 -8.83
N PHE A 56 -0.99 -0.76 -8.74
CA PHE A 56 -0.12 -0.36 -9.85
C PHE A 56 1.07 -1.29 -9.96
N GLU A 57 1.61 -1.33 -11.17
CA GLU A 57 2.84 -2.02 -11.50
C GLU A 57 3.85 -0.96 -11.94
N GLY A 58 4.99 -0.90 -11.25
CA GLY A 58 6.04 0.04 -11.57
C GLY A 58 7.30 -0.67 -12.05
N CYS A 59 8.15 0.05 -12.77
CA CYS A 59 9.50 -0.42 -13.05
C CYS A 59 10.51 0.50 -12.38
N CYS A 60 11.75 0.04 -12.26
CA CYS A 60 12.84 0.80 -11.65
C CYS A 60 12.63 0.95 -10.15
N ASP A 61 12.84 -0.15 -9.44
CA ASP A 61 12.63 -0.27 -7.98
C ASP A 61 13.17 0.96 -7.25
N PRO A 62 12.35 1.71 -6.53
CA PRO A 62 12.77 2.93 -5.85
C PRO A 62 13.77 2.69 -4.71
N GLY A 63 13.93 1.45 -4.25
CA GLY A 63 14.90 1.08 -3.23
C GLY A 63 16.27 0.72 -3.77
N LEU A 64 16.44 0.68 -5.10
CA LEU A 64 17.68 0.31 -5.76
C LEU A 64 18.17 1.47 -6.62
N GLU A 65 19.51 1.51 -6.84
CA GLU A 65 20.10 2.47 -7.77
C GLU A 65 20.14 1.89 -9.16
N GLU A 66 20.15 2.76 -10.16
CA GLU A 66 20.26 2.35 -11.55
C GLU A 66 21.53 1.52 -11.76
N GLY A 67 21.34 0.34 -12.35
CA GLY A 67 22.43 -0.60 -12.60
C GLY A 67 22.60 -1.66 -11.53
N GLU A 68 21.93 -1.55 -10.37
CA GLU A 68 21.92 -2.61 -9.38
C GLU A 68 21.09 -3.80 -9.85
N GLU A 69 21.45 -5.00 -9.40
CA GLU A 69 20.69 -6.19 -9.71
C GLU A 69 19.26 -6.05 -9.22
N GLY A 70 18.28 -6.29 -10.12
CA GLY A 70 16.87 -6.17 -9.82
C GLY A 70 16.30 -4.76 -9.99
N TRP A 71 17.13 -3.75 -10.31
CA TRP A 71 16.63 -2.39 -10.47
C TRP A 71 15.57 -2.25 -11.57
N ASP A 72 15.74 -2.94 -12.67
CA ASP A 72 14.81 -2.93 -13.81
C ASP A 72 13.67 -3.95 -13.67
N GLU A 73 13.59 -4.66 -12.56
CA GLU A 73 12.49 -5.58 -12.31
C GLU A 73 11.22 -4.83 -11.90
N LEU A 74 10.08 -5.43 -12.20
CA LEU A 74 8.79 -4.87 -11.84
C LEU A 74 8.56 -4.97 -10.33
N PHE A 75 7.92 -3.97 -9.78
CA PHE A 75 7.41 -4.00 -8.42
C PHE A 75 5.93 -3.60 -8.43
N PHE A 76 5.22 -3.97 -7.38
CA PHE A 76 3.80 -3.73 -7.27
C PHE A 76 3.48 -2.90 -6.03
N GLY A 77 2.39 -2.16 -6.11
CA GLY A 77 1.97 -1.35 -4.98
C GLY A 77 0.50 -0.98 -5.06
N PHE A 78 0.10 -0.19 -4.08
CA PHE A 78 -1.26 0.29 -3.96
C PHE A 78 -1.26 1.81 -3.90
N GLU A 79 -2.28 2.40 -4.49
CA GLU A 79 -2.50 3.83 -4.47
C GLU A 79 -3.74 4.12 -3.64
N PHE A 80 -3.61 5.07 -2.73
CA PHE A 80 -4.68 5.50 -1.83
C PHE A 80 -4.92 6.98 -2.00
N VAL A 81 -6.17 7.40 -1.84
CA VAL A 81 -6.52 8.82 -1.80
C VAL A 81 -6.72 9.25 -0.34
N VAL A 82 -6.17 10.40 0.03
CA VAL A 82 -6.32 10.95 1.36
C VAL A 82 -7.71 11.51 1.53
N LEU A 83 -8.47 10.96 2.48
CA LEU A 83 -9.81 11.45 2.83
C LEU A 83 -9.75 12.50 3.92
N GLU A 84 -8.83 12.33 4.88
CA GLU A 84 -8.72 13.21 6.03
C GLU A 84 -7.31 13.15 6.61
N VAL A 85 -6.78 14.29 6.98
CA VAL A 85 -5.51 14.37 7.70
C VAL A 85 -5.81 14.30 9.19
N LEU A 86 -5.31 13.26 9.86
CA LEU A 86 -5.59 13.01 11.29
C LEU A 86 -4.51 13.60 12.21
N SER A 87 -3.31 13.85 11.70
CA SER A 87 -2.25 14.48 12.46
C SER A 87 -2.50 15.98 12.62
N THR A 88 -2.05 16.55 13.75
CA THR A 88 -2.34 17.96 14.09
C THR A 88 -1.24 18.93 13.71
N GLN A 89 -0.07 18.42 13.27
CA GLN A 89 1.05 19.26 12.84
C GLN A 89 1.20 19.22 11.32
N ALA A 90 2.13 19.99 10.77
CA ALA A 90 2.33 20.10 9.34
C ALA A 90 2.53 18.73 8.69
N ALA A 91 1.49 18.27 8.03
CA ALA A 91 1.48 16.97 7.35
C ALA A 91 2.04 17.12 5.94
N LYS A 92 2.67 16.04 5.45
CA LYS A 92 3.24 15.99 4.10
C LYS A 92 2.16 15.95 3.02
N PHE A 93 1.04 15.31 3.31
CA PHE A 93 -0.07 15.16 2.37
C PHE A 93 -1.30 15.90 2.88
N LYS A 94 -2.18 16.26 1.96
CA LYS A 94 -3.45 16.93 2.25
C LYS A 94 -4.61 16.12 1.66
N LYS A 95 -5.84 16.44 2.08
CA LYS A 95 -7.05 15.82 1.53
C LYS A 95 -7.06 15.90 0.00
N GLY A 96 -7.31 14.76 -0.62
CA GLY A 96 -7.33 14.64 -2.08
C GLY A 96 -6.01 14.21 -2.69
N ASP A 97 -4.90 14.27 -1.96
CA ASP A 97 -3.63 13.77 -2.44
C ASP A 97 -3.65 12.24 -2.56
N TYR A 98 -2.81 11.71 -3.43
CA TYR A 98 -2.61 10.28 -3.60
C TYR A 98 -1.32 9.85 -2.90
N ILE A 99 -1.39 8.70 -2.24
CA ILE A 99 -0.25 8.10 -1.56
C ILE A 99 0.00 6.73 -2.18
N GLU A 100 1.22 6.51 -2.66
CA GLU A 100 1.64 5.22 -3.20
C GLU A 100 2.35 4.42 -2.11
N ILE A 101 1.92 3.18 -1.92
CA ILE A 101 2.51 2.26 -0.95
C ILE A 101 3.07 1.06 -1.70
N ASN A 102 4.35 0.78 -1.48
CA ASN A 102 5.01 -0.41 -1.98
C ASN A 102 5.82 -1.05 -0.84
N TYR A 103 6.51 -2.15 -1.13
CA TYR A 103 7.23 -2.89 -0.10
C TYR A 103 8.42 -2.13 0.51
N LYS A 104 8.92 -1.08 -0.16
CA LYS A 104 10.06 -0.27 0.32
C LYS A 104 9.64 0.85 1.25
N ASN A 105 8.43 1.40 1.07
CA ASN A 105 7.95 2.52 1.89
C ASN A 105 6.80 2.13 2.81
N TYR A 106 6.65 0.85 3.12
CA TYR A 106 5.50 0.31 3.85
C TYR A 106 5.40 0.91 5.26
N PRO A 107 4.34 1.69 5.54
CA PRO A 107 4.13 2.32 6.84
C PRO A 107 3.35 1.40 7.79
N LYS A 108 2.96 1.92 8.95
CA LYS A 108 1.95 1.26 9.76
C LYS A 108 0.59 1.51 9.12
N ILE A 109 -0.16 0.45 8.90
CA ILE A 109 -1.49 0.53 8.30
C ILE A 109 -2.47 -0.16 9.25
N PHE A 110 -3.57 0.53 9.53
CA PHE A 110 -4.64 0.04 10.40
C PHE A 110 -5.94 -0.03 9.60
N ASP A 111 -6.79 -0.99 9.92
CA ASP A 111 -8.17 -0.96 9.42
C ASP A 111 -9.00 0.08 10.19
N MET A 112 -10.26 0.23 9.84
CA MET A 112 -11.12 1.24 10.48
C MET A 112 -11.52 0.88 11.91
N ASP A 113 -11.30 -0.38 12.31
CA ASP A 113 -11.46 -0.81 13.71
C ASP A 113 -10.16 -0.67 14.50
N ARG A 114 -9.14 -0.04 13.90
CA ARG A 114 -7.82 0.25 14.44
C ARG A 114 -6.98 -1.00 14.73
N ASN A 115 -7.23 -2.06 14.00
CA ASN A 115 -6.40 -3.26 14.02
C ASN A 115 -5.21 -3.06 13.07
N LEU A 116 -4.01 -3.31 13.56
CA LEU A 116 -2.81 -3.24 12.74
C LEU A 116 -2.83 -4.36 11.69
N ILE A 117 -2.58 -3.97 10.46
CA ILE A 117 -2.54 -4.90 9.32
C ILE A 117 -1.12 -5.36 9.04
#